data_adf2ebd4c63471a07fa4793383d0d9c0
#
_entry.id   adf2ebd4c63471a07fa4793383d0d9c0
#
_cell.length_a   1.000
_cell.length_b   1.000
_cell.length_c   1.000
_cell.angle_alpha   90.00
_cell.angle_beta   90.00
_cell.angle_gamma   90.00
#
_symmetry.space_group_name_H-M   'P 1'
#
loop_
_entity.id
_entity.type
_entity.pdbx_description
1 polymer ?
#
loop_
_entity_poly.entity_id
_entity_poly.type
_entity_poly.pdbx_seq_one_letter_code
_entity_poly.pdbx_strand_id
1 'polypeptide(L)'
;MFLRVLKRTFWQFYENLFKGVLINFLFFLLLLIIFFVFFMRLAKYEIAFLLLFFIWHIISPGIIHYLLKIITIKEHKSLFAEIFEGIIKYLLQGIVVFIINFGFFFLFFLIYNFYRQLQTVKIISLIFAGLSVWIAIIFLLMQIYLIPILVLDEKKRIFTSYKKAVIMVLSAPFSSIFCVILISYFLLLLYPFLGMIYGSQIPTVSAIVSLFPIFLMPFLTFVVIMLLQINSTMLIYEKHNIMPDLKEQWEQKNMSNFFRPWENK
;
A
#
# COMPACT_ATOMS: atom_id res chain seq x y z
N MET A 1 -19.14 -4.89 -1.36
CA MET A 1 -17.95 -4.60 -0.53
C MET A 1 -17.02 -3.57 -1.17
N PHE A 2 -16.52 -3.79 -2.37
CA PHE A 2 -15.57 -2.91 -3.04
C PHE A 2 -16.04 -1.43 -3.17
N LEU A 3 -17.27 -1.18 -3.65
CA LEU A 3 -17.84 0.18 -3.72
C LEU A 3 -17.90 0.88 -2.36
N ARG A 4 -18.09 0.15 -1.28
CA ARG A 4 -18.04 0.71 0.08
C ARG A 4 -16.62 1.11 0.46
N VAL A 5 -15.61 0.29 0.08
CA VAL A 5 -14.18 0.65 0.27
C VAL A 5 -13.87 1.95 -0.46
N LEU A 6 -14.24 2.06 -1.73
CA LEU A 6 -14.02 3.27 -2.53
C LEU A 6 -14.70 4.49 -1.93
N LYS A 7 -16.00 4.37 -1.58
CA LYS A 7 -16.75 5.47 -0.98
C LYS A 7 -16.09 5.95 0.31
N ARG A 8 -15.73 5.04 1.22
CA ARG A 8 -15.04 5.39 2.47
C ARG A 8 -13.69 6.05 2.23
N THR A 9 -12.88 5.48 1.35
CA THR A 9 -11.56 6.02 1.00
C THR A 9 -11.68 7.44 0.45
N PHE A 10 -12.62 7.68 -0.46
CA PHE A 10 -12.86 9.00 -1.03
C PHE A 10 -13.24 10.01 0.05
N TRP A 11 -14.22 9.69 0.90
CA TRP A 11 -14.67 10.60 1.95
C TRP A 11 -13.60 10.88 3.00
N GLN A 12 -12.90 9.87 3.46
CA GLN A 12 -11.80 10.03 4.42
C GLN A 12 -10.66 10.88 3.85
N PHE A 13 -10.32 10.67 2.58
CA PHE A 13 -9.32 11.48 1.90
C PHE A 13 -9.78 12.93 1.79
N TYR A 14 -11.02 13.16 1.36
CA TYR A 14 -11.59 14.48 1.21
C TYR A 14 -11.66 15.26 2.54
N GLU A 15 -12.14 14.62 3.61
CA GLU A 15 -12.21 15.21 4.95
C GLU A 15 -10.83 15.57 5.52
N ASN A 16 -9.80 14.84 5.12
CA ASN A 16 -8.42 15.03 5.57
C ASN A 16 -7.49 15.47 4.43
N LEU A 17 -8.01 16.14 3.42
CA LEU A 17 -7.31 16.46 2.18
C LEU A 17 -5.97 17.16 2.44
N PHE A 18 -5.95 18.21 3.26
CA PHE A 18 -4.72 18.95 3.56
C PHE A 18 -3.65 18.07 4.22
N LYS A 19 -4.05 17.25 5.21
CA LYS A 19 -3.14 16.31 5.89
C LYS A 19 -2.67 15.23 4.92
N GLY A 20 -3.56 14.73 4.08
CA GLY A 20 -3.24 13.74 3.05
C GLY A 20 -2.23 14.27 2.02
N VAL A 21 -2.44 15.48 1.52
CA VAL A 21 -1.52 16.15 0.59
C VAL A 21 -0.15 16.34 1.23
N LEU A 22 -0.09 16.77 2.50
CA LEU A 22 1.17 16.97 3.19
C LEU A 22 1.96 15.66 3.35
N ILE A 23 1.29 14.56 3.72
CA ILE A 23 1.92 13.23 3.81
C ILE A 23 2.43 12.78 2.44
N ASN A 24 1.63 12.93 1.39
CA ASN A 24 2.04 12.56 0.04
C ASN A 24 3.25 13.38 -0.42
N PHE A 25 3.27 14.68 -0.12
CA PHE A 25 4.38 15.56 -0.45
C PHE A 25 5.68 15.13 0.26
N LEU A 26 5.61 14.75 1.52
CA LEU A 26 6.77 14.20 2.25
C LEU A 26 7.30 12.92 1.62
N PHE A 27 6.41 12.01 1.23
CA PHE A 27 6.82 10.81 0.48
C PHE A 27 7.46 11.15 -0.86
N PHE A 28 6.90 12.10 -1.57
CA PHE A 28 7.45 12.56 -2.84
C PHE A 28 8.85 13.15 -2.68
N LEU A 29 9.08 13.98 -1.64
CA LEU A 29 10.41 14.49 -1.33
C LEU A 29 11.40 13.36 -1.02
N LEU A 30 10.98 12.36 -0.27
CA LEU A 30 11.82 11.19 0.04
C LEU A 30 12.17 10.41 -1.24
N LEU A 31 11.21 10.23 -2.16
CA LEU A 31 11.47 9.62 -3.46
C LEU A 31 12.43 10.45 -4.30
N LEU A 32 12.31 11.79 -4.28
CA LEU A 32 13.23 12.69 -4.97
C LEU A 32 14.66 12.59 -4.43
N ILE A 33 14.84 12.48 -3.11
CA ILE A 33 16.15 12.28 -2.49
C ILE A 33 16.77 10.97 -2.97
N ILE A 34 16.00 9.87 -2.94
CA ILE A 34 16.48 8.57 -3.41
C ILE A 34 16.80 8.61 -4.90
N PHE A 35 15.94 9.28 -5.70
CA PHE A 35 16.18 9.50 -7.12
C PHE A 35 17.46 10.27 -7.36
N PHE A 36 17.71 11.35 -6.59
CA PHE A 36 18.93 12.16 -6.70
C PHE A 36 20.18 11.34 -6.38
N VAL A 37 20.17 10.57 -5.30
CA VAL A 37 21.27 9.64 -4.94
C VAL A 37 21.55 8.66 -6.07
N PHE A 38 20.50 8.17 -6.73
CA PHE A 38 20.60 7.29 -7.86
C PHE A 38 21.13 7.99 -9.13
N PHE A 39 20.58 9.16 -9.46
CA PHE A 39 21.00 9.97 -10.62
C PHE A 39 22.48 10.34 -10.54
N MET A 40 23.00 10.63 -9.35
CA MET A 40 24.41 10.88 -9.09
C MET A 40 25.28 9.60 -9.20
N ARG A 41 24.71 8.47 -9.60
CA ARG A 41 25.39 7.16 -9.70
C ARG A 41 26.07 6.70 -8.40
N LEU A 42 25.58 7.17 -7.26
CA LEU A 42 26.10 6.81 -5.94
C LEU A 42 25.66 5.40 -5.53
N ALA A 43 24.61 4.85 -6.15
CA ALA A 43 24.12 3.51 -5.90
C ALA A 43 23.67 2.80 -7.19
N LYS A 44 23.73 1.45 -7.18
CA LYS A 44 23.14 0.61 -8.23
C LYS A 44 21.61 0.58 -8.09
N TYR A 45 20.88 0.31 -9.18
CA TYR A 45 19.40 0.25 -9.20
C TYR A 45 18.82 -0.69 -8.16
N GLU A 46 19.44 -1.85 -8.01
CA GLU A 46 18.99 -2.88 -7.07
C GLU A 46 19.05 -2.35 -5.64
N ILE A 47 20.09 -1.58 -5.29
CA ILE A 47 20.26 -0.98 -3.96
C ILE A 47 19.22 0.11 -3.74
N ALA A 48 18.95 0.95 -4.74
CA ALA A 48 17.92 1.99 -4.63
C ALA A 48 16.53 1.38 -4.42
N PHE A 49 16.19 0.32 -5.18
CA PHE A 49 14.93 -0.39 -5.03
C PHE A 49 14.81 -1.06 -3.65
N LEU A 50 15.89 -1.70 -3.18
CA LEU A 50 15.93 -2.33 -1.87
C LEU A 50 15.74 -1.31 -0.75
N LEU A 51 16.38 -0.13 -0.84
CA LEU A 51 16.21 0.97 0.09
C LEU A 51 14.77 1.49 0.11
N LEU A 52 14.16 1.68 -1.06
CA LEU A 52 12.76 2.09 -1.17
C LEU A 52 11.82 1.08 -0.49
N PHE A 53 12.05 -0.20 -0.77
CA PHE A 53 11.26 -1.29 -0.21
C PHE A 53 11.43 -1.36 1.32
N PHE A 54 12.65 -1.18 1.82
CA PHE A 54 12.95 -1.11 3.25
C PHE A 54 12.26 0.08 3.93
N ILE A 55 12.43 1.28 3.37
CA ILE A 55 11.85 2.52 3.90
C ILE A 55 10.32 2.44 3.92
N TRP A 56 9.71 1.87 2.86
CA TRP A 56 8.27 1.63 2.83
C TRP A 56 7.78 0.81 4.03
N HIS A 57 8.48 -0.27 4.37
CA HIS A 57 8.08 -1.15 5.48
C HIS A 57 8.27 -0.50 6.87
N ILE A 58 9.17 0.47 6.98
CA ILE A 58 9.38 1.22 8.24
C ILE A 58 8.37 2.34 8.38
N ILE A 59 8.11 3.11 7.33
CA ILE A 59 7.31 4.33 7.41
C ILE A 59 5.80 4.02 7.33
N SER A 60 5.40 3.05 6.50
CA SER A 60 3.98 2.76 6.28
C SER A 60 3.20 2.37 7.54
N PRO A 61 3.73 1.59 8.51
CA PRO A 61 3.02 1.34 9.76
C PRO A 61 2.78 2.61 10.58
N GLY A 62 3.73 3.55 10.58
CA GLY A 62 3.60 4.82 11.28
C GLY A 62 2.49 5.68 10.69
N ILE A 63 2.42 5.78 9.37
CA ILE A 63 1.36 6.55 8.69
C ILE A 63 0.01 5.86 8.85
N ILE A 64 -0.07 4.54 8.71
CA ILE A 64 -1.31 3.80 8.95
C ILE A 64 -1.79 3.98 10.39
N HIS A 65 -0.88 3.99 11.37
CA HIS A 65 -1.21 4.29 12.77
C HIS A 65 -1.83 5.68 12.92
N TYR A 66 -1.23 6.70 12.30
CA TYR A 66 -1.79 8.05 12.28
C TYR A 66 -3.16 8.12 11.60
N LEU A 67 -3.31 7.53 10.41
CA LEU A 67 -4.57 7.51 9.68
C LEU A 67 -5.68 6.79 10.45
N LEU A 68 -5.37 5.68 11.13
CA LEU A 68 -6.31 4.97 11.99
C LEU A 68 -6.75 5.84 13.16
N LYS A 69 -5.83 6.57 13.82
CA LYS A 69 -6.20 7.51 14.89
C LYS A 69 -7.17 8.59 14.39
N ILE A 70 -6.92 9.19 13.21
CA ILE A 70 -7.82 10.17 12.59
C ILE A 70 -9.22 9.59 12.41
N ILE A 71 -9.29 8.36 11.94
CA ILE A 71 -10.57 7.71 11.63
C ILE A 71 -11.34 7.34 12.90
N THR A 72 -10.63 6.93 13.99
CA THR A 72 -11.27 6.36 15.18
C THR A 72 -11.43 7.33 16.34
N ILE A 73 -10.46 8.21 16.59
CA ILE A 73 -10.39 8.96 17.87
C ILE A 73 -10.74 10.44 17.71
N LYS A 74 -10.64 11.01 16.50
CA LYS A 74 -10.90 12.44 16.19
C LYS A 74 -10.04 13.46 16.97
N GLU A 75 -9.32 13.09 18.00
CA GLU A 75 -8.40 13.96 18.74
C GLU A 75 -6.98 13.80 18.16
N HIS A 76 -6.33 14.92 17.85
CA HIS A 76 -5.06 14.90 17.13
C HIS A 76 -4.00 15.75 17.81
N LYS A 77 -2.85 15.15 18.07
CA LYS A 77 -1.58 15.84 18.25
C LYS A 77 -1.07 16.36 16.89
N SER A 78 0.12 16.93 16.86
CA SER A 78 0.74 17.31 15.59
C SER A 78 0.95 16.08 14.68
N LEU A 79 0.70 16.23 13.38
CA LEU A 79 0.85 15.18 12.37
C LEU A 79 2.22 14.48 12.45
N PHE A 80 3.30 15.25 12.52
CA PHE A 80 4.66 14.73 12.59
C PHE A 80 4.93 13.91 13.85
N ALA A 81 4.46 14.40 15.00
CA ALA A 81 4.67 13.71 16.28
C ALA A 81 3.97 12.34 16.29
N GLU A 82 2.75 12.26 15.78
CA GLU A 82 2.01 10.99 15.74
C GLU A 82 2.55 9.99 14.72
N ILE A 83 2.99 10.46 13.54
CA ILE A 83 3.65 9.58 12.56
C ILE A 83 4.96 9.04 13.15
N PHE A 84 5.76 9.91 13.79
CA PHE A 84 7.03 9.51 14.38
C PHE A 84 6.84 8.55 15.58
N GLU A 85 5.84 8.81 16.43
CA GLU A 85 5.43 7.88 17.49
C GLU A 85 5.05 6.50 16.90
N GLY A 86 4.27 6.50 15.82
CA GLY A 86 3.89 5.27 15.13
C GLY A 86 5.08 4.53 14.51
N ILE A 87 6.02 5.26 13.89
CA ILE A 87 7.24 4.66 13.32
C ILE A 87 8.05 3.98 14.43
N ILE A 88 8.34 4.66 15.54
CA ILE A 88 9.09 4.09 16.66
C ILE A 88 8.36 2.87 17.23
N LYS A 89 7.05 3.00 17.43
CA LYS A 89 6.20 1.94 18.00
C LYS A 89 6.21 0.65 17.19
N TYR A 90 6.33 0.74 15.86
CA TYR A 90 6.26 -0.40 14.93
C TYR A 90 7.57 -0.66 14.19
N LEU A 91 8.68 -0.02 14.56
CA LEU A 91 9.98 -0.12 13.88
C LEU A 91 10.45 -1.56 13.75
N LEU A 92 10.48 -2.29 14.86
CA LEU A 92 10.93 -3.68 14.88
C LEU A 92 10.06 -4.59 13.99
N GLN A 93 8.74 -4.40 14.08
CA GLN A 93 7.79 -5.14 13.26
C GLN A 93 7.97 -4.82 11.77
N GLY A 94 8.20 -3.56 11.41
CA GLY A 94 8.48 -3.15 10.04
C GLY A 94 9.74 -3.81 9.48
N ILE A 95 10.82 -3.87 10.27
CA ILE A 95 12.06 -4.55 9.88
C ILE A 95 11.83 -6.04 9.66
N VAL A 96 11.14 -6.72 10.58
CA VAL A 96 10.87 -8.16 10.45
C VAL A 96 9.97 -8.45 9.26
N VAL A 97 8.93 -7.63 9.03
CA VAL A 97 8.06 -7.76 7.84
C VAL A 97 8.86 -7.56 6.56
N PHE A 98 9.77 -6.56 6.52
CA PHE A 98 10.67 -6.36 5.39
C PHE A 98 11.51 -7.61 5.11
N ILE A 99 12.15 -8.19 6.14
CA ILE A 99 12.99 -9.38 6.00
C ILE A 99 12.17 -10.57 5.47
N ILE A 100 10.96 -10.80 5.99
CA ILE A 100 10.08 -11.89 5.55
C ILE A 100 9.66 -11.66 4.09
N ASN A 101 9.23 -10.46 3.74
CA ASN A 101 8.79 -10.13 2.39
C ASN A 101 9.94 -10.22 1.38
N PHE A 102 11.11 -9.69 1.73
CA PHE A 102 12.31 -9.79 0.89
C PHE A 102 12.72 -11.25 0.69
N GLY A 103 12.79 -12.03 1.78
CA GLY A 103 13.10 -13.45 1.72
C GLY A 103 12.10 -14.22 0.85
N PHE A 104 10.81 -13.92 0.95
CA PHE A 104 9.80 -14.57 0.10
C PHE A 104 10.00 -14.26 -1.39
N PHE A 105 10.19 -12.98 -1.76
CA PHE A 105 10.40 -12.61 -3.17
C PHE A 105 11.72 -13.17 -3.72
N PHE A 106 12.76 -13.20 -2.90
CA PHE A 106 14.04 -13.81 -3.27
C PHE A 106 13.88 -15.31 -3.54
N LEU A 107 13.24 -16.04 -2.63
CA LEU A 107 12.96 -17.46 -2.81
C LEU A 107 12.06 -17.73 -4.02
N PHE A 108 11.00 -16.91 -4.19
CA PHE A 108 10.12 -17.00 -5.36
C PHE A 108 10.92 -16.86 -6.66
N PHE A 109 11.80 -15.87 -6.75
CA PHE A 109 12.66 -15.66 -7.92
C PHE A 109 13.55 -16.86 -8.21
N LEU A 110 14.17 -17.43 -7.17
CA LEU A 110 15.01 -18.63 -7.31
C LEU A 110 14.20 -19.84 -7.78
N ILE A 111 13.07 -20.11 -7.15
CA ILE A 111 12.19 -21.26 -7.47
C ILE A 111 11.65 -21.13 -8.89
N TYR A 112 11.14 -19.95 -9.26
CA TYR A 112 10.60 -19.70 -10.59
C TYR A 112 11.67 -19.90 -11.69
N ASN A 113 12.87 -19.33 -11.51
CA ASN A 113 13.96 -19.49 -12.48
C ASN A 113 14.43 -20.94 -12.56
N PHE A 114 14.53 -21.65 -11.43
CA PHE A 114 14.90 -23.06 -11.41
C PHE A 114 13.93 -23.89 -12.23
N TYR A 115 12.62 -23.79 -11.98
CA TYR A 115 11.64 -24.56 -12.73
C TYR A 115 11.53 -24.14 -14.19
N ARG A 116 11.71 -22.86 -14.52
CA ARG A 116 11.72 -22.38 -15.90
C ARG A 116 12.86 -22.94 -16.73
N GLN A 117 14.01 -23.21 -16.11
CA GLN A 117 15.21 -23.73 -16.79
C GLN A 117 15.21 -25.25 -16.91
N LEU A 118 14.40 -25.97 -16.15
CA LEU A 118 14.31 -27.43 -16.21
C LEU A 118 13.67 -27.90 -17.54
N GLN A 119 14.53 -28.25 -18.50
CA GLN A 119 14.05 -28.69 -19.84
C GLN A 119 13.71 -30.18 -19.89
N THR A 120 14.22 -31.00 -18.97
CA THR A 120 14.14 -32.47 -18.98
C THR A 120 12.72 -33.00 -18.73
N VAL A 121 11.89 -32.31 -17.95
CA VAL A 121 10.51 -32.73 -17.60
C VAL A 121 9.55 -31.55 -17.74
N LYS A 122 9.31 -31.13 -19.00
CA LYS A 122 8.58 -29.89 -19.35
C LYS A 122 7.22 -29.70 -18.64
N ILE A 123 6.40 -30.75 -18.55
CA ILE A 123 5.05 -30.66 -17.98
C ILE A 123 5.10 -30.43 -16.48
N ILE A 124 5.91 -31.22 -15.75
CA ILE A 124 6.06 -31.09 -14.30
C ILE A 124 6.67 -29.74 -13.95
N SER A 125 7.68 -29.31 -14.68
CA SER A 125 8.32 -28.00 -14.51
C SER A 125 7.32 -26.85 -14.70
N LEU A 126 6.43 -26.91 -15.72
CA LEU A 126 5.40 -25.92 -15.98
C LEU A 126 4.36 -25.85 -14.83
N ILE A 127 3.96 -27.02 -14.29
CA ILE A 127 3.02 -27.09 -13.16
C ILE A 127 3.62 -26.42 -11.92
N PHE A 128 4.87 -26.74 -11.55
CA PHE A 128 5.50 -26.13 -10.38
C PHE A 128 5.80 -24.64 -10.56
N ALA A 129 6.21 -24.22 -11.76
CA ALA A 129 6.33 -22.80 -12.08
C ALA A 129 4.99 -22.08 -11.95
N GLY A 130 3.89 -22.65 -12.46
CA GLY A 130 2.54 -22.13 -12.31
C GLY A 130 2.09 -22.04 -10.84
N LEU A 131 2.32 -23.08 -10.03
CA LEU A 131 2.04 -23.08 -8.60
C LEU A 131 2.81 -21.98 -7.87
N SER A 132 4.09 -21.80 -8.19
CA SER A 132 4.90 -20.72 -7.58
C SER A 132 4.33 -19.33 -7.89
N VAL A 133 3.82 -19.09 -9.10
CA VAL A 133 3.15 -17.84 -9.47
C VAL A 133 1.86 -17.65 -8.68
N TRP A 134 1.04 -18.69 -8.50
CA TRP A 134 -0.18 -18.61 -7.69
C TRP A 134 0.12 -18.25 -6.23
N ILE A 135 1.14 -18.88 -5.64
CA ILE A 135 1.58 -18.56 -4.28
C ILE A 135 2.03 -17.09 -4.19
N ALA A 136 2.78 -16.61 -5.20
CA ALA A 136 3.20 -15.22 -5.25
C ALA A 136 2.03 -14.25 -5.37
N ILE A 137 0.99 -14.59 -6.16
CA ILE A 137 -0.23 -13.78 -6.27
C ILE A 137 -0.94 -13.69 -4.91
N ILE A 138 -1.14 -14.81 -4.21
CA ILE A 138 -1.77 -14.80 -2.89
C ILE A 138 -0.93 -13.98 -1.91
N PHE A 139 0.39 -14.10 -1.96
CA PHE A 139 1.30 -13.31 -1.13
C PHE A 139 1.21 -11.82 -1.41
N LEU A 140 1.10 -11.40 -2.66
CA LEU A 140 0.88 -10.01 -3.06
C LEU A 140 -0.48 -9.49 -2.57
N LEU A 141 -1.54 -10.28 -2.74
CA LEU A 141 -2.88 -9.90 -2.29
C LEU A 141 -2.93 -9.68 -0.76
N MET A 142 -2.22 -10.49 0.01
CA MET A 142 -2.23 -10.34 1.47
C MET A 142 -1.47 -9.09 1.95
N GLN A 143 -0.57 -8.50 1.15
CA GLN A 143 0.14 -7.27 1.52
C GLN A 143 -0.83 -6.09 1.72
N ILE A 144 -2.02 -6.13 1.10
CA ILE A 144 -3.06 -5.10 1.30
C ILE A 144 -3.47 -5.05 2.78
N TYR A 145 -3.61 -6.21 3.41
CA TYR A 145 -4.15 -6.35 4.76
C TYR A 145 -3.09 -6.38 5.85
N LEU A 146 -1.86 -6.77 5.50
CA LEU A 146 -0.81 -7.11 6.46
C LEU A 146 -0.48 -5.96 7.41
N ILE A 147 -0.18 -4.77 6.87
CA ILE A 147 0.23 -3.62 7.69
C ILE A 147 -0.95 -3.06 8.50
N PRO A 148 -2.15 -2.85 7.95
CA PRO A 148 -3.30 -2.47 8.76
C PRO A 148 -3.62 -3.45 9.90
N ILE A 149 -3.56 -4.77 9.64
CA ILE A 149 -3.77 -5.79 10.68
C ILE A 149 -2.71 -5.68 11.78
N LEU A 150 -1.44 -5.50 11.39
CA LEU A 150 -0.33 -5.38 12.34
C LEU A 150 -0.51 -4.16 13.26
N VAL A 151 -1.04 -3.06 12.72
CA VAL A 151 -1.28 -1.83 13.49
C VAL A 151 -2.53 -1.96 14.37
N LEU A 152 -3.56 -2.66 13.89
CA LEU A 152 -4.80 -2.92 14.65
C LEU A 152 -4.62 -3.99 15.74
N ASP A 153 -3.65 -4.89 15.59
CA ASP A 153 -3.41 -5.95 16.58
C ASP A 153 -2.62 -5.40 17.78
N GLU A 154 -3.29 -5.28 18.93
CA GLU A 154 -2.67 -4.81 20.19
C GLU A 154 -1.43 -5.64 20.58
N LYS A 155 -1.45 -6.95 20.31
CA LYS A 155 -0.36 -7.88 20.63
C LYS A 155 0.80 -7.83 19.65
N LYS A 156 0.69 -7.10 18.53
CA LYS A 156 1.70 -6.90 17.49
C LYS A 156 2.40 -8.19 17.02
N ARG A 157 1.68 -9.30 16.95
CA ARG A 157 2.21 -10.63 16.58
C ARG A 157 2.29 -10.75 15.06
N ILE A 158 3.49 -10.69 14.50
CA ILE A 158 3.74 -10.69 13.06
C ILE A 158 3.16 -11.94 12.38
N PHE A 159 3.47 -13.13 12.84
CA PHE A 159 2.95 -14.38 12.24
C PHE A 159 1.42 -14.50 12.30
N THR A 160 0.82 -14.01 13.39
CA THR A 160 -0.65 -13.93 13.50
C THR A 160 -1.22 -12.96 12.47
N SER A 161 -0.56 -11.84 12.21
CA SER A 161 -0.96 -10.86 11.19
C SER A 161 -0.89 -11.46 9.79
N TYR A 162 0.16 -12.21 9.45
CA TYR A 162 0.26 -12.95 8.19
C TYR A 162 -0.89 -13.97 8.04
N LYS A 163 -1.14 -14.79 9.07
CA LYS A 163 -2.25 -15.73 9.07
C LYS A 163 -3.60 -15.05 8.86
N LYS A 164 -3.87 -13.95 9.58
CA LYS A 164 -5.10 -13.16 9.42
C LYS A 164 -5.19 -12.57 8.02
N ALA A 165 -4.09 -12.06 7.46
CA ALA A 165 -4.06 -11.48 6.12
C ALA A 165 -4.41 -12.53 5.03
N VAL A 166 -3.88 -13.75 5.12
CA VAL A 166 -4.27 -14.85 4.22
C VAL A 166 -5.76 -15.15 4.32
N ILE A 167 -6.29 -15.27 5.56
CA ILE A 167 -7.72 -15.53 5.78
C ILE A 167 -8.57 -14.41 5.15
N MET A 168 -8.15 -13.15 5.26
CA MET A 168 -8.87 -12.02 4.65
C MET A 168 -8.89 -12.11 3.12
N VAL A 169 -7.77 -12.45 2.49
CA VAL A 169 -7.72 -12.65 1.03
C VAL A 169 -8.70 -13.75 0.62
N LEU A 170 -8.72 -14.86 1.33
CA LEU A 170 -9.61 -15.99 1.04
C LEU A 170 -11.10 -15.67 1.32
N SER A 171 -11.38 -14.82 2.30
CA SER A 171 -12.76 -14.42 2.64
C SER A 171 -13.36 -13.37 1.69
N ALA A 172 -12.51 -12.60 0.98
CA ALA A 172 -12.94 -11.54 0.07
C ALA A 172 -12.03 -11.46 -1.18
N PRO A 173 -11.86 -12.53 -1.98
CA PRO A 173 -10.88 -12.60 -3.05
C PRO A 173 -11.12 -11.54 -4.14
N PHE A 174 -12.36 -11.35 -4.56
CA PHE A 174 -12.68 -10.34 -5.58
C PHE A 174 -12.37 -8.91 -5.12
N SER A 175 -12.69 -8.58 -3.86
CA SER A 175 -12.36 -7.27 -3.31
C SER A 175 -10.85 -7.05 -3.24
N SER A 176 -10.10 -8.08 -2.88
CA SER A 176 -8.62 -8.04 -2.81
C SER A 176 -8.01 -7.81 -4.20
N ILE A 177 -8.50 -8.53 -5.21
CA ILE A 177 -8.05 -8.35 -6.60
C ILE A 177 -8.33 -6.92 -7.10
N PHE A 178 -9.54 -6.40 -6.87
CA PHE A 178 -9.86 -5.02 -7.25
C PHE A 178 -9.01 -3.99 -6.52
N CYS A 179 -8.72 -4.19 -5.23
CA CYS A 179 -7.81 -3.30 -4.49
C CYS A 179 -6.39 -3.34 -5.07
N VAL A 180 -5.86 -4.53 -5.44
CA VAL A 180 -4.54 -4.63 -6.09
C VAL A 180 -4.54 -3.93 -7.44
N ILE A 181 -5.56 -4.10 -8.26
CA ILE A 181 -5.68 -3.41 -9.56
C ILE A 181 -5.63 -1.89 -9.36
N LEU A 182 -6.38 -1.36 -8.39
CA LEU A 182 -6.35 0.07 -8.09
C LEU A 182 -4.99 0.53 -7.57
N ILE A 183 -4.39 -0.20 -6.63
CA ILE A 183 -3.05 0.10 -6.12
C ILE A 183 -2.04 0.07 -7.26
N SER A 184 -2.10 -0.93 -8.13
CA SER A 184 -1.23 -1.02 -9.30
C SER A 184 -1.44 0.15 -10.25
N TYR A 185 -2.68 0.60 -10.46
CA TYR A 185 -2.97 1.79 -11.25
C TYR A 185 -2.30 3.03 -10.64
N PHE A 186 -2.42 3.25 -9.33
CA PHE A 186 -1.73 4.35 -8.66
C PHE A 186 -0.21 4.22 -8.75
N LEU A 187 0.35 3.01 -8.67
CA LEU A 187 1.78 2.77 -8.84
C LEU A 187 2.24 2.99 -10.29
N LEU A 188 1.38 2.74 -11.28
CA LEU A 188 1.68 3.07 -12.68
C LEU A 188 1.84 4.58 -12.92
N LEU A 189 1.30 5.44 -12.05
CA LEU A 189 1.58 6.88 -12.08
C LEU A 189 3.06 7.19 -11.82
N LEU A 190 3.82 6.25 -11.26
CA LEU A 190 5.28 6.32 -11.10
C LEU A 190 6.04 5.97 -12.39
N TYR A 191 5.39 5.34 -13.37
CA TYR A 191 6.05 4.85 -14.59
C TYR A 191 6.80 5.94 -15.38
N PRO A 192 6.25 7.16 -15.60
CA PRO A 192 6.98 8.21 -16.28
C PRO A 192 8.26 8.62 -15.53
N PHE A 193 8.20 8.61 -14.20
CA PHE A 193 9.35 8.89 -13.35
C PHE A 193 10.46 7.82 -13.52
N LEU A 194 10.06 6.56 -13.58
CA LEU A 194 10.97 5.45 -13.87
C LEU A 194 11.52 5.55 -15.30
N GLY A 195 10.70 5.92 -16.28
CA GLY A 195 11.13 6.13 -17.67
C GLY A 195 12.20 7.19 -17.83
N MET A 196 12.13 8.30 -17.07
CA MET A 196 13.18 9.32 -17.02
C MET A 196 14.50 8.75 -16.47
N ILE A 197 14.43 7.83 -15.49
CA ILE A 197 15.60 7.16 -14.92
C ILE A 197 16.30 6.29 -15.95
N TYR A 198 15.54 5.52 -16.72
CA TYR A 198 16.08 4.55 -17.69
C TYR A 198 16.50 5.17 -19.01
N GLY A 199 16.39 6.52 -19.17
CA GLY A 199 16.82 7.22 -20.37
C GLY A 199 16.06 6.82 -21.64
N SER A 200 14.88 6.20 -21.50
CA SER A 200 14.02 5.86 -22.63
C SER A 200 13.54 7.17 -23.29
N GLN A 201 13.76 7.30 -24.61
CA GLN A 201 13.21 8.41 -25.39
C GLN A 201 11.68 8.29 -25.37
N ILE A 202 11.03 9.05 -24.49
CA ILE A 202 9.57 9.10 -24.44
C ILE A 202 9.14 9.98 -25.61
N PRO A 203 8.32 9.49 -26.56
CA PRO A 203 7.79 10.30 -27.66
C PRO A 203 7.11 11.56 -27.12
N THR A 204 7.29 12.71 -27.76
CA THR A 204 6.87 14.03 -27.26
C THR A 204 5.40 14.13 -26.82
N VAL A 205 4.49 13.42 -27.50
CA VAL A 205 3.05 13.39 -27.12
C VAL A 205 2.84 12.57 -25.84
N SER A 206 3.57 11.47 -25.66
CA SER A 206 3.52 10.68 -24.43
C SER A 206 4.22 11.39 -23.26
N ALA A 207 5.16 12.29 -23.50
CA ALA A 207 5.79 13.07 -22.46
C ALA A 207 4.80 14.02 -21.77
N ILE A 208 3.94 14.71 -22.51
CA ILE A 208 2.93 15.63 -21.94
C ILE A 208 1.89 14.86 -21.15
N VAL A 209 1.39 13.73 -21.68
CA VAL A 209 0.45 12.86 -20.98
C VAL A 209 1.09 12.22 -19.73
N SER A 210 2.41 12.01 -19.77
CA SER A 210 3.18 11.44 -18.66
C SER A 210 3.49 12.46 -17.55
N LEU A 211 3.51 13.76 -17.84
CA LEU A 211 3.75 14.81 -16.85
C LEU A 211 2.57 14.96 -15.89
N PHE A 212 1.33 14.81 -16.38
CA PHE A 212 0.12 14.95 -15.55
C PHE A 212 0.09 13.99 -14.34
N PRO A 213 0.37 12.69 -14.47
CA PRO A 213 0.52 11.79 -13.35
C PRO A 213 1.60 12.20 -12.35
N ILE A 214 2.75 12.72 -12.83
CA ILE A 214 3.84 13.18 -11.96
C ILE A 214 3.37 14.33 -11.05
N PHE A 215 2.57 15.27 -11.59
CA PHE A 215 2.00 16.36 -10.79
C PHE A 215 0.94 15.86 -9.79
N LEU A 216 0.14 14.85 -10.14
CA LEU A 216 -0.86 14.29 -9.25
C LEU A 216 -0.29 13.40 -8.14
N MET A 217 0.87 12.78 -8.39
CA MET A 217 1.50 11.85 -7.48
C MET A 217 1.73 12.42 -6.06
N PRO A 218 2.31 13.63 -5.89
CA PRO A 218 2.53 14.19 -4.56
C PRO A 218 1.22 14.53 -3.82
N PHE A 219 0.09 14.60 -4.53
CA PHE A 219 -1.18 14.99 -3.93
C PHE A 219 -2.09 13.81 -3.56
N LEU A 220 -2.01 12.69 -4.27
CA LEU A 220 -3.03 11.63 -4.17
C LEU A 220 -2.50 10.25 -3.80
N THR A 221 -1.33 9.85 -4.29
CA THR A 221 -1.00 8.44 -4.47
C THR A 221 -0.88 7.64 -3.17
N PHE A 222 0.03 8.03 -2.27
CA PHE A 222 0.39 7.19 -1.11
C PHE A 222 -0.70 7.09 -0.07
N VAL A 223 -1.32 8.22 0.28
CA VAL A 223 -2.39 8.24 1.29
C VAL A 223 -3.63 7.53 0.79
N VAL A 224 -3.98 7.66 -0.48
CA VAL A 224 -5.10 6.92 -1.06
C VAL A 224 -4.85 5.41 -1.02
N ILE A 225 -3.64 4.95 -1.34
CA ILE A 225 -3.26 3.53 -1.21
C ILE A 225 -3.44 3.06 0.23
N MET A 226 -2.92 3.80 1.21
CA MET A 226 -3.00 3.42 2.63
C MET A 226 -4.45 3.45 3.14
N LEU A 227 -5.25 4.41 2.74
CA LEU A 227 -6.68 4.45 3.07
C LEU A 227 -7.46 3.28 2.44
N LEU A 228 -7.12 2.88 1.20
CA LEU A 228 -7.69 1.68 0.57
C LEU A 228 -7.36 0.43 1.39
N GLN A 229 -6.11 0.29 1.83
CA GLN A 229 -5.68 -0.83 2.68
C GLN A 229 -6.42 -0.86 4.02
N ILE A 230 -6.51 0.29 4.71
CA ILE A 230 -7.23 0.42 5.98
C ILE A 230 -8.71 0.07 5.79
N ASN A 231 -9.39 0.70 4.83
CA ASN A 231 -10.82 0.50 4.62
C ASN A 231 -11.18 -0.92 4.18
N SER A 232 -10.32 -1.55 3.38
CA SER A 232 -10.49 -2.96 3.00
C SER A 232 -10.42 -3.86 4.22
N THR A 233 -9.45 -3.62 5.13
CA THR A 233 -9.28 -4.39 6.36
C THR A 233 -10.44 -4.18 7.32
N MET A 234 -10.85 -2.93 7.55
CA MET A 234 -11.93 -2.58 8.47
C MET A 234 -13.27 -3.15 8.01
N LEU A 235 -13.58 -3.09 6.71
CA LEU A 235 -14.83 -3.66 6.18
C LEU A 235 -14.93 -5.18 6.31
N ILE A 236 -13.79 -5.90 6.24
CA ILE A 236 -13.78 -7.33 6.51
C ILE A 236 -13.99 -7.59 8.00
N TYR A 237 -13.38 -6.81 8.88
CA TYR A 237 -13.58 -6.90 10.32
C TYR A 237 -15.04 -6.62 10.71
N GLU A 238 -15.68 -5.63 10.10
CA GLU A 238 -17.12 -5.36 10.29
C GLU A 238 -17.98 -6.53 9.82
N LYS A 239 -17.69 -7.12 8.64
CA LYS A 239 -18.42 -8.27 8.11
C LYS A 239 -18.38 -9.48 9.06
N HIS A 240 -17.29 -9.64 9.79
CA HIS A 240 -17.11 -10.74 10.75
C HIS A 240 -17.40 -10.33 12.19
N ASN A 241 -18.06 -9.17 12.43
CA ASN A 241 -18.42 -8.64 13.75
C ASN A 241 -17.24 -8.49 14.72
N ILE A 242 -16.03 -8.26 14.20
CA ILE A 242 -14.82 -8.05 15.01
C ILE A 242 -14.77 -6.59 15.51
N MET A 243 -15.36 -5.65 14.76
CA MET A 243 -15.48 -4.22 15.10
C MET A 243 -16.85 -3.68 14.65
N PRO A 244 -17.91 -3.85 15.44
CA PRO A 244 -19.27 -3.44 15.05
C PRO A 244 -19.48 -1.91 15.02
N ASP A 245 -18.78 -1.14 15.86
CA ASP A 245 -19.07 0.28 16.14
C ASP A 245 -18.78 1.23 14.96
N LEU A 246 -18.04 0.78 13.94
CA LEU A 246 -17.70 1.62 12.79
C LEU A 246 -18.80 1.65 11.72
N LYS A 247 -19.77 0.76 11.77
CA LYS A 247 -20.79 0.60 10.72
C LYS A 247 -21.76 1.78 10.69
N GLU A 248 -22.22 2.26 11.84
CA GLU A 248 -23.24 3.29 11.94
C GLU A 248 -22.77 4.67 11.48
N GLN A 249 -21.51 5.01 11.70
CA GLN A 249 -20.95 6.33 11.37
C GLN A 249 -20.87 6.61 9.86
N TRP A 250 -20.85 5.58 9.01
CA TRP A 250 -20.60 5.72 7.56
C TRP A 250 -21.84 5.52 6.69
N GLU A 251 -22.88 4.87 7.21
CA GLU A 251 -24.13 4.69 6.45
C GLU A 251 -24.91 5.99 6.25
N GLN A 252 -24.66 6.99 7.10
CA GLN A 252 -25.36 8.29 7.05
C GLN A 252 -24.76 9.28 6.03
N LYS A 253 -23.56 9.03 5.47
CA LYS A 253 -22.92 9.99 4.54
C LYS A 253 -23.43 9.83 3.12
N ASN A 254 -24.23 10.79 2.66
CA ASN A 254 -24.79 10.88 1.31
C ASN A 254 -23.99 11.85 0.42
N MET A 255 -24.22 11.79 -0.92
CA MET A 255 -23.62 12.72 -1.89
C MET A 255 -24.00 14.19 -1.62
N SER A 256 -25.17 14.46 -1.00
CA SER A 256 -25.55 15.81 -0.57
C SER A 256 -24.56 16.43 0.41
N ASN A 257 -23.90 15.61 1.23
CA ASN A 257 -22.92 16.07 2.20
C ASN A 257 -21.60 16.51 1.53
N PHE A 258 -21.40 16.18 0.26
CA PHE A 258 -20.23 16.62 -0.51
C PHE A 258 -20.27 18.13 -0.78
N PHE A 259 -21.47 18.65 -1.09
CA PHE A 259 -21.64 20.07 -1.40
C PHE A 259 -21.85 20.95 -0.16
N ARG A 260 -22.15 20.37 1.01
CA ARG A 260 -22.42 21.06 2.25
C ARG A 260 -21.80 20.36 3.47
N PRO A 261 -20.45 20.23 3.52
CA PRO A 261 -19.79 19.50 4.61
C PRO A 261 -19.94 20.16 5.98
N TRP A 262 -20.32 21.45 6.03
CA TRP A 262 -20.49 22.24 7.26
C TRP A 262 -21.90 22.13 7.89
N GLU A 263 -22.89 21.57 7.20
CA GLU A 263 -24.26 21.41 7.74
C GLU A 263 -24.41 20.15 8.63
N ASN A 264 -23.42 19.28 8.67
CA ASN A 264 -23.44 18.00 9.42
C ASN A 264 -22.56 18.02 10.67
N LYS A 265 -22.55 19.11 11.42
CA LYS A 265 -21.87 19.17 12.72
C LYS A 265 -22.86 18.97 13.86
#